data_2dcc7d44f935abc2bd6f80f25e8efb8d
#
_entry.id   2dcc7d44f935abc2bd6f80f25e8efb8d
#
_cell.length_a   1.000
_cell.length_b   1.000
_cell.length_c   1.000
_cell.angle_alpha   90.00
_cell.angle_beta   90.00
_cell.angle_gamma   90.00
#
_symmetry.space_group_name_H-M   'P 1'
#
loop_
_entity.id
_entity.type
_entity.pdbx_description
1 polymer ?
#
loop_
_entity_poly.entity_id
_entity_poly.type
_entity_poly.pdbx_seq_one_letter_code
_entity_poly.pdbx_strand_id
1 'polypeptide(L)'
;MNQVNSSRKRPSFKKHXASGWILPKGDFPFSNLEAAMQYRASEGDIIVMTYPKCGTTWVQYMTYLLLNNLEPIPSGRRLGEFVPFIEXVGTSTLSKEKPRGMKTHLSFEVFPWSPLPRYICVARNPWDCCVSFFHHMRGFXCYDYEDGKFDDFFEDFMEGQIECGDYFDHLLSLWRHRDRPNVLFLTYXELSANSQGCVQRIIDHVRPVFPSGWQPDVEELVAKTRIDVMKADDPRKWCSPRPEGMPAFLRRGVVGDWKNYFVPEQYQRLKEKFAKKLGETGAALLWPQIESL
;
A
#
# COMPACT_ATOMS: atom_id res chain seq x y z
N MET A 1 -9.56 0.74 -42.13
CA MET A 1 -9.21 1.06 -40.75
C MET A 1 -9.11 -0.23 -39.96
N ASN A 2 -7.93 -0.72 -39.83
CA ASN A 2 -7.73 -1.98 -39.12
C ASN A 2 -7.81 -1.70 -37.62
N GLN A 3 -8.88 -2.18 -37.00
CA GLN A 3 -8.91 -2.26 -35.56
C GLN A 3 -7.85 -3.27 -35.18
N VAL A 4 -6.74 -2.77 -34.68
CA VAL A 4 -5.76 -3.65 -34.02
C VAL A 4 -6.44 -4.07 -32.73
N ASN A 5 -7.02 -5.25 -32.78
CA ASN A 5 -7.57 -5.86 -31.59
C ASN A 5 -6.36 -6.24 -30.73
N SER A 6 -5.97 -5.36 -29.81
CA SER A 6 -4.83 -5.65 -28.97
C SER A 6 -5.21 -6.81 -28.06
N SER A 7 -4.59 -7.95 -28.27
CA SER A 7 -4.76 -9.13 -27.43
C SER A 7 -3.97 -8.98 -26.13
N ARG A 8 -4.03 -7.77 -25.55
CA ARG A 8 -3.31 -7.46 -24.32
C ARG A 8 -3.82 -8.34 -23.19
N LYS A 9 -2.92 -9.08 -22.57
CA LYS A 9 -3.30 -9.87 -21.42
C LYS A 9 -3.49 -8.96 -20.21
N ARG A 10 -4.55 -9.17 -19.47
CA ARG A 10 -4.86 -8.40 -18.26
C ARG A 10 -4.94 -9.33 -17.06
N PRO A 11 -4.60 -8.82 -15.88
CA PRO A 11 -4.81 -9.60 -14.67
C PRO A 11 -6.29 -9.92 -14.47
N SER A 12 -6.57 -10.96 -13.72
CA SER A 12 -7.94 -11.42 -13.50
C SER A 12 -8.59 -10.58 -12.40
N PHE A 13 -9.52 -9.73 -12.80
CA PHE A 13 -10.21 -8.79 -11.91
C PHE A 13 -11.71 -9.01 -11.89
N LYS A 14 -12.35 -8.54 -10.83
CA LYS A 14 -13.81 -8.39 -10.76
C LYS A 14 -14.11 -6.99 -10.25
N LYS A 15 -15.28 -6.46 -10.62
CA LYS A 15 -15.67 -5.12 -10.28
C LYS A 15 -16.94 -5.14 -9.43
N HIS A 16 -16.88 -4.42 -8.32
CA HIS A 16 -18.05 -4.29 -7.47
C HIS A 16 -18.94 -3.20 -8.05
N UNK A 17 -19.77 -3.61 -8.42
CA UNK A 17 -20.58 -2.84 -9.16
C UNK A 17 -21.02 -1.65 -8.56
N ALA A 18 -21.61 -1.67 -7.40
CA ALA A 18 -22.19 -0.50 -6.77
C ALA A 18 -21.14 0.59 -6.55
N SER A 19 -19.91 0.23 -6.15
CA SER A 19 -18.86 1.21 -5.84
C SER A 19 -17.90 1.46 -6.98
N GLY A 20 -17.86 0.56 -7.96
CA GLY A 20 -16.85 0.61 -9.01
C GLY A 20 -15.48 0.08 -8.60
N TRP A 21 -15.35 -0.39 -7.37
CA TRP A 21 -14.04 -0.83 -6.88
C TRP A 21 -13.63 -2.13 -7.56
N ILE A 22 -12.36 -2.21 -7.95
CA ILE A 22 -11.82 -3.38 -8.68
C ILE A 22 -10.95 -4.18 -7.73
N LEU A 23 -11.20 -5.50 -7.68
CA LEU A 23 -10.52 -6.45 -6.82
C LEU A 23 -9.99 -7.61 -7.65
N PRO A 24 -9.04 -8.40 -7.12
CA PRO A 24 -8.73 -9.68 -7.74
C PRO A 24 -9.97 -10.55 -7.80
N LYS A 25 -10.04 -11.40 -8.82
CA LYS A 25 -11.21 -12.25 -9.01
C LYS A 25 -11.35 -13.29 -7.89
N GLY A 26 -10.22 -13.82 -7.39
CA GLY A 26 -10.23 -14.78 -6.30
C GLY A 26 -9.92 -14.11 -4.97
N ASP A 27 -10.29 -14.78 -3.89
CA ASP A 27 -9.85 -14.48 -2.52
C ASP A 27 -10.38 -13.18 -1.88
N PHE A 28 -11.16 -12.39 -2.59
CA PHE A 28 -11.67 -11.13 -2.05
C PHE A 28 -13.19 -11.11 -2.14
N PRO A 29 -13.90 -11.68 -1.14
CA PRO A 29 -15.36 -11.66 -1.19
C PRO A 29 -15.92 -10.24 -1.16
N PHE A 30 -16.93 -9.98 -1.96
CA PHE A 30 -17.58 -8.67 -1.92
C PHE A 30 -18.17 -8.35 -0.55
N SER A 31 -18.58 -9.37 0.21
CA SER A 31 -19.09 -9.12 1.55
C SER A 31 -18.05 -8.50 2.47
N ASN A 32 -16.78 -8.91 2.34
CA ASN A 32 -15.71 -8.30 3.12
C ASN A 32 -15.41 -6.88 2.68
N LEU A 33 -15.44 -6.64 1.36
CA LEU A 33 -15.28 -5.28 0.85
C LEU A 33 -16.40 -4.38 1.39
N GLU A 34 -17.64 -4.85 1.34
CA GLU A 34 -18.78 -4.07 1.81
C GLU A 34 -18.69 -3.78 3.30
N ALA A 35 -18.22 -4.75 4.08
CA ALA A 35 -18.02 -4.52 5.51
C ALA A 35 -16.97 -3.44 5.74
N ALA A 36 -15.88 -3.44 4.97
CA ALA A 36 -14.88 -2.40 5.09
C ALA A 36 -15.42 -1.03 4.69
N MET A 37 -16.25 -1.00 3.66
CA MET A 37 -16.85 0.26 3.19
C MET A 37 -17.89 0.82 4.16
N GLN A 38 -18.32 0.03 5.13
CA GLN A 38 -19.28 0.45 6.16
C GLN A 38 -18.64 0.50 7.53
N TYR A 39 -17.32 0.33 7.60
CA TYR A 39 -16.63 0.22 8.88
C TYR A 39 -16.71 1.53 9.66
N ARG A 40 -17.04 1.42 10.94
CA ARG A 40 -17.07 2.56 11.85
C ARG A 40 -15.80 2.51 12.69
N ALA A 41 -14.83 3.31 12.30
CA ALA A 41 -13.56 3.37 13.01
C ALA A 41 -13.78 4.00 14.40
N SER A 42 -12.95 3.57 15.34
CA SER A 42 -13.09 4.03 16.72
C SER A 42 -11.74 4.51 17.25
N GLU A 43 -11.77 5.13 18.40
CA GLU A 43 -10.55 5.45 19.11
C GLU A 43 -9.82 4.15 19.41
N GLY A 44 -8.50 4.19 19.28
CA GLY A 44 -7.70 2.98 19.45
C GLY A 44 -7.43 2.23 18.16
N ASP A 45 -8.09 2.61 17.05
CA ASP A 45 -7.78 2.02 15.75
C ASP A 45 -6.60 2.74 15.13
N ILE A 46 -5.62 1.97 14.64
CA ILE A 46 -4.51 2.47 13.83
C ILE A 46 -4.70 1.88 12.44
N ILE A 47 -4.91 2.73 11.44
CA ILE A 47 -5.29 2.30 10.11
C ILE A 47 -4.20 2.69 9.11
N VAL A 48 -3.51 1.69 8.57
CA VAL A 48 -2.54 1.90 7.51
C VAL A 48 -3.31 1.91 6.19
N MET A 49 -3.29 3.04 5.50
CA MET A 49 -4.08 3.24 4.29
C MET A 49 -3.16 3.68 3.16
N THR A 50 -3.06 2.86 2.13
CA THR A 50 -2.17 3.13 0.99
C THR A 50 -2.78 2.58 -0.29
N TYR A 51 -2.34 3.14 -1.43
CA TYR A 51 -2.48 2.43 -2.69
C TYR A 51 -1.55 1.21 -2.64
N PRO A 52 -1.84 0.13 -3.35
CA PRO A 52 -0.96 -1.03 -3.30
C PRO A 52 0.49 -0.68 -3.68
N LYS A 53 1.42 -1.35 -3.05
CA LYS A 53 2.85 -1.27 -3.35
C LYS A 53 3.48 0.08 -3.03
N CYS A 54 2.94 0.75 -2.03
CA CYS A 54 3.44 2.07 -1.58
C CYS A 54 4.04 2.01 -0.17
N GLY A 55 4.60 0.86 0.22
CA GLY A 55 5.23 0.74 1.52
C GLY A 55 4.31 0.19 2.60
N THR A 56 3.22 -0.44 2.20
CA THR A 56 2.20 -0.92 3.12
C THR A 56 2.74 -1.91 4.13
N THR A 57 3.40 -2.97 3.66
CA THR A 57 3.88 -4.03 4.55
C THR A 57 4.91 -3.48 5.53
N TRP A 58 5.73 -2.56 5.09
CA TRP A 58 6.73 -1.92 5.93
C TRP A 58 6.07 -1.23 7.12
N VAL A 59 5.08 -0.35 6.86
CA VAL A 59 4.42 0.40 7.92
C VAL A 59 3.47 -0.50 8.71
N GLN A 60 2.88 -1.49 8.05
CA GLN A 60 2.07 -2.49 8.73
C GLN A 60 2.89 -3.25 9.78
N TYR A 61 4.13 -3.62 9.44
CA TYR A 61 4.99 -4.30 10.39
C TYR A 61 5.44 -3.36 11.52
N MET A 62 5.74 -2.10 11.20
CA MET A 62 6.02 -1.12 12.24
C MET A 62 4.85 -1.04 13.23
N THR A 63 3.63 -0.99 12.70
CA THR A 63 2.43 -0.95 13.54
C THR A 63 2.34 -2.18 14.43
N TYR A 64 2.58 -3.37 13.84
CA TYR A 64 2.59 -4.60 14.62
C TYR A 64 3.58 -4.53 15.78
N LEU A 65 4.82 -4.10 15.48
CA LEU A 65 5.85 -4.06 16.51
C LEU A 65 5.50 -3.07 17.62
N LEU A 66 4.93 -1.92 17.26
CA LEU A 66 4.51 -0.96 18.28
C LEU A 66 3.40 -1.51 19.17
N LEU A 67 2.52 -2.32 18.59
CA LEU A 67 1.43 -2.95 19.35
C LEU A 67 1.91 -4.11 20.23
N ASN A 68 3.12 -4.61 20.01
CA ASN A 68 3.60 -5.83 20.66
C ASN A 68 4.97 -5.65 21.31
N ASN A 69 5.25 -4.45 21.79
CA ASN A 69 6.47 -4.14 22.54
C ASN A 69 7.73 -4.52 21.77
N LEU A 70 7.71 -4.32 20.45
CA LEU A 70 8.80 -4.61 19.53
C LEU A 70 9.20 -6.08 19.47
N GLU A 71 8.33 -6.98 19.92
CA GLU A 71 8.57 -8.42 19.80
C GLU A 71 8.21 -8.87 18.39
N PRO A 72 9.06 -9.69 17.74
CA PRO A 72 8.77 -10.10 16.37
C PRO A 72 7.57 -11.03 16.26
N ILE A 73 7.06 -11.16 15.04
CA ILE A 73 5.96 -12.08 14.77
C ILE A 73 6.38 -13.50 15.18
N PRO A 74 5.56 -14.21 15.94
CA PRO A 74 5.93 -15.57 16.33
C PRO A 74 6.14 -16.48 15.14
N SER A 75 7.06 -17.42 15.28
CA SER A 75 7.36 -18.38 14.22
C SER A 75 6.08 -19.07 13.75
N GLY A 76 5.94 -19.19 12.44
CA GLY A 76 4.78 -19.85 11.84
C GLY A 76 3.54 -18.97 11.72
N ARG A 77 3.60 -17.74 12.22
CA ARG A 77 2.45 -16.82 12.14
C ARG A 77 2.72 -15.73 11.11
N ARG A 78 1.68 -15.05 10.68
CA ARG A 78 1.77 -14.04 9.62
C ARG A 78 1.30 -12.67 10.10
N LEU A 79 1.90 -11.63 9.53
CA LEU A 79 1.57 -10.24 9.86
C LEU A 79 0.07 -9.97 9.71
N GLY A 80 -0.54 -10.50 8.66
CA GLY A 80 -1.96 -10.26 8.41
C GLY A 80 -2.90 -10.86 9.44
N GLU A 81 -2.42 -11.80 10.26
CA GLU A 81 -3.24 -12.32 11.35
C GLU A 81 -3.42 -11.28 12.46
N PHE A 82 -2.45 -10.38 12.61
CA PHE A 82 -2.43 -9.42 13.72
C PHE A 82 -2.80 -8.02 13.29
N VAL A 83 -2.48 -7.65 12.04
CA VAL A 83 -2.85 -6.36 11.46
C VAL A 83 -3.59 -6.68 10.16
N PRO A 84 -4.89 -7.01 10.25
CA PRO A 84 -5.61 -7.58 9.10
C PRO A 84 -5.79 -6.60 7.94
N PHE A 85 -5.79 -7.17 6.76
CA PHE A 85 -6.16 -6.50 5.51
C PHE A 85 -7.68 -6.61 5.39
N ILE A 86 -8.39 -5.58 5.81
CA ILE A 86 -9.80 -5.72 6.15
C ILE A 86 -10.71 -5.98 4.96
N GLU A 87 -10.40 -5.51 3.79
CA GLU A 87 -11.21 -5.86 2.64
C GLU A 87 -10.89 -7.25 2.05
N UNK A 88 -9.88 -7.86 2.63
CA UNK A 88 -9.61 -9.05 2.26
C UNK A 88 -10.20 -10.02 3.06
N VAL A 89 -9.94 -9.85 4.39
CA VAL A 89 -10.32 -10.92 5.33
C VAL A 89 -11.56 -10.58 6.16
N GLY A 90 -12.03 -9.35 6.06
CA GLY A 90 -13.25 -8.94 6.77
C GLY A 90 -12.95 -8.24 8.09
N THR A 91 -13.85 -7.32 8.47
CA THR A 91 -13.67 -6.55 9.69
C THR A 91 -13.91 -7.38 10.94
N SER A 92 -14.57 -8.54 10.81
CA SER A 92 -14.79 -9.43 11.96
C SER A 92 -13.49 -10.06 12.47
N THR A 93 -12.41 -10.00 11.69
CA THR A 93 -11.12 -10.54 12.13
C THR A 93 -10.36 -9.61 13.06
N LEU A 94 -10.82 -8.38 13.22
CA LEU A 94 -10.12 -7.39 14.07
C LEU A 94 -10.11 -7.83 15.53
N SER A 95 -8.99 -7.58 16.21
CA SER A 95 -8.89 -7.82 17.63
C SER A 95 -9.96 -7.03 18.37
N LYS A 96 -10.52 -7.60 19.42
CA LYS A 96 -11.46 -6.87 20.26
C LYS A 96 -10.76 -5.92 21.23
N GLU A 97 -9.47 -6.16 21.47
CA GLU A 97 -8.68 -5.30 22.35
C GLU A 97 -8.08 -4.13 21.57
N LYS A 98 -7.95 -3.00 22.22
CA LYS A 98 -7.39 -1.78 21.64
C LYS A 98 -6.23 -1.30 22.50
N PRO A 99 -5.25 -0.63 21.90
CA PRO A 99 -5.19 -0.25 20.48
C PRO A 99 -5.02 -1.47 19.59
N ARG A 100 -5.47 -1.31 18.34
CA ARG A 100 -5.36 -2.40 17.37
C ARG A 100 -5.04 -1.81 15.99
N GLY A 101 -4.44 -2.62 15.13
CA GLY A 101 -4.02 -2.20 13.81
C GLY A 101 -4.77 -2.90 12.71
N MET A 102 -4.87 -2.24 11.57
CA MET A 102 -5.46 -2.81 10.37
C MET A 102 -4.86 -2.13 9.15
N LYS A 103 -5.00 -2.77 8.00
CA LYS A 103 -4.54 -2.21 6.75
C LYS A 103 -5.69 -2.18 5.76
N THR A 104 -5.72 -1.15 4.91
CA THR A 104 -6.67 -1.08 3.81
C THR A 104 -6.03 -0.41 2.61
N HIS A 105 -6.42 -0.86 1.41
CA HIS A 105 -6.07 -0.18 0.16
C HIS A 105 -7.23 0.69 -0.35
N LEU A 106 -8.32 0.77 0.39
CA LEU A 106 -9.40 1.69 0.02
C LEU A 106 -8.94 3.12 0.20
N SER A 107 -9.49 4.02 -0.61
CA SER A 107 -9.26 5.44 -0.43
C SER A 107 -10.39 6.03 0.40
N PHE A 108 -10.25 7.31 0.78
CA PHE A 108 -11.31 7.97 1.51
C PHE A 108 -12.56 8.21 0.67
N GLU A 109 -12.50 7.95 -0.62
CA GLU A 109 -13.71 8.00 -1.44
C GLU A 109 -14.66 6.86 -1.14
N VAL A 110 -14.13 5.75 -0.65
CA VAL A 110 -14.94 4.56 -0.35
C VAL A 110 -14.82 4.08 1.08
N PHE A 111 -13.75 4.45 1.80
CA PHE A 111 -13.60 4.11 3.22
C PHE A 111 -14.16 5.27 4.05
N PRO A 112 -15.10 5.01 4.97
CA PRO A 112 -15.75 6.11 5.69
C PRO A 112 -14.77 6.91 6.54
N TRP A 113 -14.77 8.21 6.35
CA TRP A 113 -13.93 9.11 7.15
C TRP A 113 -14.40 9.11 8.61
N SER A 114 -13.43 9.14 9.53
CA SER A 114 -13.72 9.33 10.94
C SER A 114 -12.63 10.19 11.56
N PRO A 115 -12.95 11.07 12.49
CA PRO A 115 -11.92 11.81 13.23
C PRO A 115 -11.31 10.99 14.37
N LEU A 116 -11.80 9.76 14.60
CA LEU A 116 -11.44 9.01 15.80
C LEU A 116 -10.16 8.17 15.69
N PRO A 117 -9.92 7.45 14.57
CA PRO A 117 -8.74 6.59 14.52
C PRO A 117 -7.48 7.39 14.21
N ARG A 118 -6.33 6.71 14.23
CA ARG A 118 -5.08 7.28 13.74
C ARG A 118 -4.80 6.66 12.36
N TYR A 119 -4.85 7.47 11.31
CA TYR A 119 -4.55 6.99 9.95
C TYR A 119 -3.07 7.21 9.64
N ILE A 120 -2.43 6.22 9.05
CA ILE A 120 -1.08 6.37 8.51
C ILE A 120 -1.18 6.10 7.01
N CYS A 121 -0.95 7.15 6.23
CA CYS A 121 -1.05 7.09 4.77
C CYS A 121 0.35 7.19 4.19
N VAL A 122 0.66 6.34 3.22
CA VAL A 122 1.98 6.38 2.58
C VAL A 122 1.78 6.42 1.07
N ALA A 123 2.50 7.30 0.42
CA ALA A 123 2.49 7.43 -1.03
C ALA A 123 3.86 7.10 -1.60
N ARG A 124 3.88 6.62 -2.83
CA ARG A 124 5.11 6.28 -3.54
C ARG A 124 5.02 6.87 -4.93
N ASN A 125 6.17 7.30 -5.50
CA ASN A 125 6.11 7.86 -6.84
C ASN A 125 5.47 6.84 -7.80
N PRO A 126 4.68 7.30 -8.77
CA PRO A 126 3.88 6.37 -9.58
C PRO A 126 4.71 5.48 -10.49
N TRP A 127 5.90 5.91 -10.89
CA TRP A 127 6.74 5.07 -11.75
C TRP A 127 7.20 3.82 -11.00
N ASP A 128 7.73 4.00 -9.80
CA ASP A 128 8.15 2.86 -8.98
C ASP A 128 6.95 2.03 -8.53
N CYS A 129 5.84 2.69 -8.22
CA CYS A 129 4.61 1.98 -7.84
C CYS A 129 4.15 1.07 -8.97
N CYS A 130 4.17 1.58 -10.21
CA CYS A 130 3.76 0.81 -11.38
C CYS A 130 4.59 -0.46 -11.52
N VAL A 131 5.91 -0.34 -11.42
CA VAL A 131 6.80 -1.48 -11.56
C VAL A 131 6.57 -2.50 -10.43
N SER A 132 6.47 -2.02 -9.21
CA SER A 132 6.25 -2.91 -8.07
C SER A 132 4.91 -3.63 -8.18
N PHE A 133 3.88 -2.94 -8.66
CA PHE A 133 2.55 -3.53 -8.80
C PHE A 133 2.53 -4.58 -9.90
N PHE A 134 3.28 -4.35 -10.98
CA PHE A 134 3.45 -5.35 -12.02
C PHE A 134 4.01 -6.66 -11.45
N HIS A 135 5.09 -6.56 -10.69
CA HIS A 135 5.70 -7.76 -10.10
C HIS A 135 4.77 -8.41 -9.07
N HIS A 136 4.02 -7.61 -8.34
CA HIS A 136 3.04 -8.12 -7.38
C HIS A 136 1.99 -8.99 -8.08
N MET A 137 1.43 -8.50 -9.17
CA MET A 137 0.37 -9.23 -9.85
C MET A 137 0.88 -10.48 -10.55
N ARG A 138 2.15 -10.49 -10.99
CA ARG A 138 2.73 -11.71 -11.52
C ARG A 138 2.96 -12.75 -10.42
N GLY A 139 3.02 -12.32 -9.19
CA GLY A 139 3.42 -13.15 -8.06
C GLY A 139 2.31 -13.82 -7.26
N PHE A 140 1.09 -13.65 -7.66
CA PHE A 140 -0.01 -14.32 -6.95
C PHE A 140 -0.97 -14.99 -7.92
N UNK A 141 -1.35 -15.98 -7.66
CA UNK A 141 -2.15 -16.74 -8.30
C UNK A 141 -3.41 -16.22 -8.66
N CYS A 142 -3.96 -15.52 -7.74
CA CYS A 142 -5.32 -15.01 -7.95
C CYS A 142 -5.43 -14.09 -9.17
N TYR A 143 -4.33 -13.53 -9.65
CA TYR A 143 -4.37 -12.63 -10.81
C TYR A 143 -4.26 -13.37 -12.15
N ASP A 144 -3.81 -14.61 -12.14
CA ASP A 144 -3.60 -15.38 -13.37
C ASP A 144 -2.73 -14.58 -14.36
N TYR A 145 -1.60 -14.07 -13.87
CA TYR A 145 -0.82 -13.10 -14.63
C TYR A 145 0.69 -13.41 -14.61
N GLU A 146 1.07 -14.65 -14.33
CA GLU A 146 2.47 -15.04 -14.20
C GLU A 146 3.27 -14.73 -15.46
N ASP A 147 2.62 -14.80 -16.62
CA ASP A 147 3.24 -14.51 -17.90
C ASP A 147 2.93 -13.11 -18.42
N GLY A 148 2.45 -12.23 -17.57
CA GLY A 148 2.15 -10.85 -17.95
C GLY A 148 3.39 -10.08 -18.38
N LYS A 149 3.20 -9.12 -19.28
CA LYS A 149 4.27 -8.29 -19.81
C LYS A 149 4.12 -6.87 -19.30
N PHE A 150 5.26 -6.23 -19.01
CA PHE A 150 5.22 -4.89 -18.43
C PHE A 150 4.52 -3.89 -19.33
N ASP A 151 4.74 -3.97 -20.66
CA ASP A 151 4.10 -3.00 -21.55
C ASP A 151 2.59 -3.08 -21.49
N ASP A 152 2.04 -4.29 -21.36
CA ASP A 152 0.59 -4.47 -21.22
C ASP A 152 0.11 -3.94 -19.87
N PHE A 153 0.85 -4.25 -18.81
CA PHE A 153 0.50 -3.78 -17.47
C PHE A 153 0.52 -2.26 -17.41
N PHE A 154 1.51 -1.63 -18.04
CA PHE A 154 1.60 -0.19 -18.09
C PHE A 154 0.32 0.45 -18.64
N GLU A 155 -0.25 -0.16 -19.69
CA GLU A 155 -1.49 0.38 -20.25
C GLU A 155 -2.65 0.29 -19.25
N ASP A 156 -2.75 -0.83 -18.51
CA ASP A 156 -3.78 -0.96 -17.49
C ASP A 156 -3.60 0.08 -16.38
N PHE A 157 -2.35 0.28 -15.97
CA PHE A 157 -2.04 1.28 -14.93
C PHE A 157 -2.41 2.68 -15.41
N MET A 158 -2.08 3.01 -16.66
CA MET A 158 -2.40 4.32 -17.24
C MET A 158 -3.90 4.56 -17.34
N GLU A 159 -4.66 3.50 -17.66
CA GLU A 159 -6.12 3.63 -17.80
C GLU A 159 -6.83 3.66 -16.45
N GLY A 160 -6.17 3.19 -15.39
CA GLY A 160 -6.81 3.08 -14.09
C GLY A 160 -7.80 1.93 -13.98
N GLN A 161 -7.85 1.04 -14.96
CA GLN A 161 -8.72 -0.14 -14.95
C GLN A 161 -7.96 -1.30 -14.32
N ILE A 162 -7.73 -1.20 -13.04
CA ILE A 162 -6.79 -2.04 -12.31
C ILE A 162 -7.25 -2.12 -10.86
N GLU A 163 -6.80 -3.12 -10.14
CA GLU A 163 -7.11 -3.26 -8.72
C GLU A 163 -6.88 -1.94 -7.99
N CYS A 164 -7.86 -1.53 -7.20
CA CYS A 164 -7.87 -0.29 -6.43
C CYS A 164 -7.97 0.97 -7.29
N GLY A 165 -8.21 0.80 -8.60
CA GLY A 165 -8.52 1.93 -9.48
C GLY A 165 -7.33 2.80 -9.82
N ASP A 166 -7.62 4.01 -10.26
CA ASP A 166 -6.59 4.92 -10.74
C ASP A 166 -5.69 5.40 -9.59
N TYR A 167 -4.38 5.28 -9.81
CA TYR A 167 -3.38 5.68 -8.82
C TYR A 167 -3.56 7.15 -8.39
N PHE A 168 -3.78 8.05 -9.36
CA PHE A 168 -3.82 9.48 -9.04
C PHE A 168 -5.09 9.86 -8.28
N ASP A 169 -6.20 9.24 -8.61
CA ASP A 169 -7.43 9.49 -7.85
C ASP A 169 -7.25 9.05 -6.40
N HIS A 170 -6.59 7.92 -6.21
CA HIS A 170 -6.33 7.41 -4.86
C HIS A 170 -5.39 8.36 -4.10
N LEU A 171 -4.29 8.77 -4.75
CA LEU A 171 -3.34 9.68 -4.13
C LEU A 171 -4.01 10.98 -3.71
N LEU A 172 -4.83 11.55 -4.59
CA LEU A 172 -5.52 12.81 -4.27
C LEU A 172 -6.47 12.66 -3.09
N SER A 173 -7.12 11.50 -2.96
CA SER A 173 -7.97 11.24 -1.81
C SER A 173 -7.18 11.30 -0.50
N LEU A 174 -6.01 10.66 -0.47
CA LEU A 174 -5.15 10.73 0.72
C LEU A 174 -4.63 12.14 0.93
N TRP A 175 -4.19 12.79 -0.15
CA TRP A 175 -3.60 14.13 -0.09
C TRP A 175 -4.57 15.14 0.50
N ARG A 176 -5.84 15.06 0.13
CA ARG A 176 -6.86 16.00 0.62
C ARG A 176 -7.05 15.93 2.13
N HIS A 177 -6.70 14.80 2.74
CA HIS A 177 -6.88 14.59 4.19
C HIS A 177 -5.59 14.76 4.98
N ARG A 178 -4.47 15.10 4.32
CA ARG A 178 -3.15 15.08 4.96
C ARG A 178 -3.00 16.01 6.16
N ASP A 179 -3.79 17.07 6.20
CA ASP A 179 -3.67 18.05 7.27
C ASP A 179 -4.65 17.81 8.43
N ARG A 180 -5.46 16.76 8.35
CA ARG A 180 -6.32 16.41 9.48
C ARG A 180 -5.47 15.97 10.66
N PRO A 181 -5.88 16.34 11.88
CA PRO A 181 -5.03 16.04 13.06
C PRO A 181 -4.76 14.55 13.27
N ASN A 182 -5.65 13.68 12.81
CA ASN A 182 -5.51 12.25 13.01
C ASN A 182 -4.99 11.53 11.76
N VAL A 183 -4.41 12.27 10.80
CA VAL A 183 -3.80 11.69 9.60
C VAL A 183 -2.32 12.02 9.59
N LEU A 184 -1.49 11.01 9.43
CA LEU A 184 -0.06 11.18 9.14
C LEU A 184 0.15 10.76 7.69
N PHE A 185 0.65 11.67 6.87
CA PHE A 185 0.94 11.39 5.45
C PHE A 185 2.45 11.35 5.27
N LEU A 186 2.95 10.23 4.79
CA LEU A 186 4.37 10.01 4.54
C LEU A 186 4.56 9.58 3.10
N THR A 187 5.80 9.71 2.60
CA THR A 187 6.15 9.12 1.31
C THR A 187 7.17 8.01 1.53
N TYR A 188 7.20 7.09 0.61
CA TYR A 188 8.20 6.02 0.57
C TYR A 188 9.63 6.60 0.53
N UNK A 189 9.75 7.60 -0.05
CA UNK A 189 10.83 8.24 -0.15
C UNK A 189 11.38 8.65 1.08
N GLU A 190 10.59 9.31 1.78
CA GLU A 190 10.98 9.75 3.12
C GLU A 190 11.36 8.57 4.00
N LEU A 191 10.55 7.53 3.96
CA LEU A 191 10.84 6.34 4.76
C LEU A 191 12.19 5.75 4.44
N SER A 192 12.54 5.69 3.15
CA SER A 192 13.83 5.13 2.73
C SER A 192 14.99 6.05 3.10
N ALA A 193 14.82 7.35 2.95
CA ALA A 193 15.92 8.32 3.13
C ALA A 193 16.16 8.66 4.60
N ASN A 194 15.10 8.65 5.41
CA ASN A 194 15.21 9.06 6.81
C ASN A 194 14.26 8.20 7.65
N SER A 195 14.58 6.92 7.76
CA SER A 195 13.75 5.99 8.51
C SER A 195 13.57 6.42 9.95
N GLN A 196 14.65 6.88 10.58
CA GLN A 196 14.57 7.25 12.00
C GLN A 196 13.60 8.42 12.21
N GLY A 197 13.67 9.44 11.36
CA GLY A 197 12.77 10.59 11.48
C GLY A 197 11.32 10.18 11.23
N CYS A 198 11.10 9.33 10.22
CA CYS A 198 9.74 8.87 9.92
C CYS A 198 9.17 7.99 11.02
N VAL A 199 10.00 7.09 11.57
CA VAL A 199 9.56 6.24 12.67
C VAL A 199 9.18 7.09 13.88
N GLN A 200 9.97 8.13 14.17
CA GLN A 200 9.62 9.03 15.27
C GLN A 200 8.26 9.70 15.03
N ARG A 201 8.01 10.12 13.79
CA ARG A 201 6.72 10.73 13.45
C ARG A 201 5.58 9.73 13.62
N ILE A 202 5.79 8.48 13.24
CA ILE A 202 4.77 7.44 13.42
C ILE A 202 4.49 7.23 14.91
N ILE A 203 5.55 7.11 15.72
CA ILE A 203 5.40 6.92 17.16
C ILE A 203 4.60 8.08 17.77
N ASP A 204 5.01 9.31 17.44
CA ASP A 204 4.31 10.47 17.99
C ASP A 204 2.86 10.51 17.54
N HIS A 205 2.60 10.11 16.30
CA HIS A 205 1.25 10.13 15.74
C HIS A 205 0.33 9.14 16.44
N VAL A 206 0.82 7.95 16.77
CA VAL A 206 -0.03 6.93 17.37
C VAL A 206 -0.02 6.99 18.91
N ARG A 207 0.86 7.77 19.50
CA ARG A 207 1.00 7.86 20.96
C ARG A 207 -0.32 8.04 21.70
N PRO A 208 -1.27 8.86 21.21
CA PRO A 208 -2.52 9.05 21.97
C PRO A 208 -3.32 7.79 22.22
N VAL A 209 -3.11 6.69 21.48
CA VAL A 209 -3.87 5.46 21.72
C VAL A 209 -3.14 4.49 22.64
N PHE A 210 -1.96 4.85 23.12
CA PHE A 210 -1.17 4.01 24.02
C PHE A 210 -1.19 4.60 25.44
N PRO A 211 -0.91 3.77 26.46
CA PRO A 211 -0.92 4.27 27.84
C PRO A 211 0.11 5.37 28.06
N SER A 212 -0.19 6.22 29.05
CA SER A 212 0.74 7.26 29.50
C SER A 212 2.10 6.62 29.82
N GLY A 213 3.17 7.26 29.39
CA GLY A 213 4.52 6.76 29.63
C GLY A 213 5.02 5.76 28.57
N TRP A 214 4.18 5.40 27.61
CA TRP A 214 4.61 4.51 26.52
C TRP A 214 5.72 5.18 25.73
N GLN A 215 6.85 4.48 25.62
CA GLN A 215 8.05 5.09 25.04
C GLN A 215 8.86 4.01 24.29
N PRO A 216 8.46 3.64 23.08
CA PRO A 216 9.20 2.62 22.31
C PRO A 216 10.56 3.15 21.86
N ASP A 217 11.50 2.24 21.71
CA ASP A 217 12.85 2.56 21.28
C ASP A 217 12.86 2.75 19.76
N VAL A 218 13.10 3.99 19.33
CA VAL A 218 13.09 4.34 17.90
C VAL A 218 14.17 3.57 17.15
N GLU A 219 15.40 3.52 17.70
CA GLU A 219 16.50 2.85 17.02
C GLU A 219 16.24 1.37 16.84
N GLU A 220 15.67 0.74 17.85
CA GLU A 220 15.33 -0.68 17.77
C GLU A 220 14.27 -0.92 16.70
N LEU A 221 13.24 -0.08 16.66
CA LEU A 221 12.18 -0.23 15.66
C LEU A 221 12.73 -0.07 14.24
N VAL A 222 13.60 0.94 14.04
CA VAL A 222 14.23 1.13 12.73
C VAL A 222 15.04 -0.10 12.35
N ALA A 223 15.85 -0.63 13.28
CA ALA A 223 16.71 -1.78 12.99
C ALA A 223 15.89 -3.01 12.62
N LYS A 224 14.77 -3.24 13.32
CA LYS A 224 13.95 -4.42 13.07
C LYS A 224 13.16 -4.35 11.78
N THR A 225 12.93 -3.14 11.27
CA THR A 225 12.12 -2.95 10.07
C THR A 225 12.92 -2.54 8.85
N ARG A 226 14.25 -2.64 8.91
CA ARG A 226 15.05 -2.44 7.69
C ARG A 226 14.61 -3.44 6.62
N ILE A 227 14.52 -2.97 5.39
CA ILE A 227 14.05 -3.82 4.31
C ILE A 227 14.91 -5.08 4.15
N ASP A 228 16.24 -4.92 4.27
CA ASP A 228 17.13 -6.09 4.15
C ASP A 228 16.90 -7.09 5.28
N VAL A 229 16.59 -6.61 6.48
CA VAL A 229 16.27 -7.50 7.60
C VAL A 229 14.95 -8.23 7.35
N MET A 230 13.94 -7.51 6.88
CA MET A 230 12.65 -8.13 6.58
C MET A 230 12.76 -9.14 5.45
N LYS A 231 13.55 -8.83 4.41
CA LYS A 231 13.74 -9.75 3.29
C LYS A 231 14.47 -11.02 3.70
N ALA A 232 15.36 -10.95 4.70
CA ALA A 232 16.11 -12.11 5.18
C ALA A 232 15.27 -13.01 6.10
N ASP A 233 14.12 -12.53 6.56
CA ASP A 233 13.25 -13.29 7.43
C ASP A 233 12.39 -14.26 6.60
N ASP A 234 11.63 -15.11 7.27
CA ASP A 234 10.73 -16.07 6.62
C ASP A 234 9.70 -15.32 5.76
N PRO A 235 9.72 -15.51 4.45
CA PRO A 235 8.78 -14.76 3.59
C PRO A 235 7.32 -15.06 3.88
N ARG A 236 7.01 -16.19 4.52
CA ARG A 236 5.64 -16.53 4.87
C ARG A 236 5.05 -15.58 5.91
N LYS A 237 5.90 -14.82 6.60
CA LYS A 237 5.41 -13.80 7.53
C LYS A 237 4.69 -12.67 6.81
N TRP A 238 5.05 -12.42 5.55
CA TRP A 238 4.60 -11.20 4.85
C TRP A 238 3.45 -11.44 3.89
N CYS A 239 3.33 -12.65 3.33
CA CYS A 239 2.28 -12.91 2.36
C CYS A 239 2.02 -14.42 2.26
N SER A 240 0.92 -14.77 1.58
CA SER A 240 0.62 -16.17 1.28
C SER A 240 1.64 -16.72 0.29
N PRO A 241 1.74 -18.05 0.17
CA PRO A 241 2.70 -18.66 -0.75
C PRO A 241 2.52 -18.15 -2.19
N ARG A 242 3.65 -17.96 -2.86
CA ARG A 242 3.69 -17.47 -4.23
C ARG A 242 4.07 -18.61 -5.17
N PRO A 243 3.63 -18.55 -6.43
CA PRO A 243 4.02 -19.58 -7.40
C PRO A 243 5.54 -19.68 -7.51
N GLU A 244 6.02 -20.89 -7.76
CA GLU A 244 7.45 -21.12 -7.91
C GLU A 244 8.01 -20.28 -9.05
N GLY A 245 9.16 -19.67 -8.84
CA GLY A 245 9.83 -18.87 -9.86
C GLY A 245 9.34 -17.45 -10.00
N MET A 246 8.34 -17.04 -9.20
CA MET A 246 7.82 -15.69 -9.30
C MET A 246 8.61 -14.73 -8.41
N PRO A 247 8.54 -13.41 -8.71
CA PRO A 247 9.28 -12.43 -7.92
C PRO A 247 8.90 -12.48 -6.44
N ALA A 248 9.86 -12.19 -5.58
CA ALA A 248 9.61 -12.14 -4.14
C ALA A 248 8.62 -11.01 -3.82
N PHE A 249 7.83 -11.21 -2.77
CA PHE A 249 6.88 -10.19 -2.32
C PHE A 249 7.61 -8.92 -1.87
N LEU A 250 8.62 -9.07 -1.02
CA LEU A 250 9.51 -7.95 -0.68
C LEU A 250 10.67 -7.99 -1.68
N ARG A 251 10.56 -7.16 -2.71
CA ARG A 251 11.44 -7.27 -3.85
C ARG A 251 12.74 -6.47 -3.66
N ARG A 252 12.80 -5.24 -4.08
CA ARG A 252 14.06 -4.50 -4.04
C ARG A 252 14.10 -3.42 -2.96
N GLY A 253 12.98 -2.79 -2.71
CA GLY A 253 12.92 -1.76 -1.69
C GLY A 253 13.74 -0.52 -2.01
N VAL A 254 13.95 -0.23 -3.28
CA VAL A 254 14.78 0.90 -3.71
C VAL A 254 13.93 1.91 -4.48
N VAL A 255 14.36 3.15 -4.43
CA VAL A 255 13.76 4.22 -5.23
C VAL A 255 14.51 4.25 -6.57
N GLY A 256 13.75 4.38 -7.66
CA GLY A 256 14.34 4.55 -8.98
C GLY A 256 14.44 3.29 -9.83
N ASP A 257 13.99 2.15 -9.32
CA ASP A 257 14.03 0.90 -10.09
C ASP A 257 13.22 0.99 -11.38
N TRP A 258 12.28 1.96 -11.47
CA TRP A 258 11.46 2.11 -12.66
C TRP A 258 12.30 2.30 -13.93
N LYS A 259 13.50 2.86 -13.80
CA LYS A 259 14.36 3.09 -14.97
C LYS A 259 14.78 1.80 -15.67
N ASN A 260 14.69 0.67 -14.97
CA ASN A 260 15.01 -0.63 -15.57
C ASN A 260 13.85 -1.19 -16.40
N TYR A 261 12.68 -0.57 -16.37
CA TYR A 261 11.47 -1.09 -17.03
C TYR A 261 10.84 -0.12 -18.01
N PHE A 262 10.79 1.16 -17.67
CA PHE A 262 10.15 2.18 -18.50
C PHE A 262 11.01 2.55 -19.69
N VAL A 263 10.41 2.57 -20.89
CA VAL A 263 11.06 3.23 -22.02
C VAL A 263 10.70 4.72 -21.99
N PRO A 264 11.46 5.58 -22.70
CA PRO A 264 11.20 7.03 -22.61
C PRO A 264 9.77 7.45 -22.94
N GLU A 265 9.13 6.80 -23.91
CA GLU A 265 7.74 7.13 -24.26
C GLU A 265 6.80 6.86 -23.09
N GLN A 266 7.00 5.73 -22.39
CA GLN A 266 6.15 5.39 -21.24
C GLN A 266 6.38 6.37 -20.11
N TYR A 267 7.64 6.73 -19.84
CA TYR A 267 7.95 7.72 -18.82
C TYR A 267 7.23 9.03 -19.12
N GLN A 268 7.31 9.48 -20.37
CA GLN A 268 6.71 10.76 -20.74
C GLN A 268 5.18 10.71 -20.64
N ARG A 269 4.57 9.62 -21.07
CA ARG A 269 3.11 9.46 -20.96
C ARG A 269 2.64 9.53 -19.51
N LEU A 270 3.34 8.87 -18.62
CA LEU A 270 2.97 8.91 -17.20
C LEU A 270 3.22 10.31 -16.62
N LYS A 271 4.30 10.96 -17.04
CA LYS A 271 4.60 12.32 -16.62
C LYS A 271 3.48 13.29 -17.05
N GLU A 272 2.95 13.11 -18.25
CA GLU A 272 1.85 13.95 -18.74
C GLU A 272 0.59 13.72 -17.91
N LYS A 273 0.29 12.46 -17.59
CA LYS A 273 -0.87 12.18 -16.74
C LYS A 273 -0.66 12.74 -15.33
N PHE A 274 0.54 12.61 -14.79
CA PHE A 274 0.91 13.18 -13.49
C PHE A 274 0.63 14.68 -13.48
N ALA A 275 1.10 15.40 -14.51
CA ALA A 275 0.90 16.85 -14.58
C ALA A 275 -0.59 17.20 -14.70
N LYS A 276 -1.33 16.43 -15.50
CA LYS A 276 -2.75 16.68 -15.67
C LYS A 276 -3.54 16.45 -14.40
N LYS A 277 -3.22 15.39 -13.67
CA LYS A 277 -3.97 15.02 -12.47
C LYS A 277 -3.55 15.82 -11.24
N LEU A 278 -2.26 16.10 -11.10
CA LEU A 278 -1.72 16.69 -9.87
C LEU A 278 -1.23 18.13 -10.04
N GLY A 279 -1.13 18.63 -11.26
CA GLY A 279 -0.37 19.85 -11.55
C GLY A 279 -0.79 21.08 -10.79
N GLU A 280 -2.05 21.18 -10.38
CA GLU A 280 -2.54 22.33 -9.63
C GLU A 280 -2.63 22.07 -8.14
N THR A 281 -2.07 20.95 -7.68
CA THR A 281 -2.06 20.62 -6.26
C THR A 281 -0.64 20.55 -5.75
N GLY A 282 -0.48 20.69 -4.44
CA GLY A 282 0.84 20.52 -3.83
C GLY A 282 1.39 19.12 -3.98
N ALA A 283 0.54 18.13 -4.26
CA ALA A 283 0.99 16.76 -4.47
C ALA A 283 1.95 16.64 -5.66
N ALA A 284 1.88 17.58 -6.63
CA ALA A 284 2.78 17.58 -7.76
C ALA A 284 4.25 17.78 -7.34
N LEU A 285 4.48 18.30 -6.14
CA LEU A 285 5.82 18.58 -5.64
C LEU A 285 6.40 17.46 -4.79
N LEU A 286 5.69 16.33 -4.64
CA LEU A 286 6.15 15.26 -3.75
C LEU A 286 7.42 14.59 -4.24
N TRP A 287 7.66 14.59 -5.53
CA TRP A 287 8.85 13.90 -6.10
C TRP A 287 9.53 14.79 -7.13
N PRO A 288 10.14 15.91 -6.69
CA PRO A 288 10.66 16.91 -7.64
C PRO A 288 11.86 16.43 -8.47
N GLN A 289 12.59 15.42 -8.01
CA GLN A 289 13.80 14.95 -8.68
C GLN A 289 13.64 13.53 -9.20
N ILE A 290 12.42 13.17 -9.62
CA ILE A 290 12.13 11.79 -10.03
C ILE A 290 13.07 11.35 -11.16
N GLU A 291 13.45 12.25 -12.07
CA GLU A 291 14.27 11.87 -13.20
C GLU A 291 15.70 11.52 -12.80
N SER A 292 16.15 12.01 -11.65
CA SER A 292 17.51 11.74 -11.17
C SER A 292 17.57 10.61 -10.14
N LEU A 293 16.44 10.06 -9.75
CA LEU A 293 16.40 8.99 -8.75
C LEU A 293 16.76 7.64 -9.32
#